data_573c235747c50f55fdc68f4c56e8695a
#
_entry.id   573c235747c50f55fdc68f4c56e8695a
#
_cell.length_a   1.000
_cell.length_b   1.000
_cell.length_c   1.000
_cell.angle_alpha   90.00
_cell.angle_beta   90.00
_cell.angle_gamma   90.00
#
_symmetry.space_group_name_H-M   'P 1'
#
loop_
_entity.id
_entity.type
_entity.pdbx_description
1 polymer ?
#
loop_
_entity_poly.entity_id
_entity_poly.type
_entity_poly.pdbx_seq_one_letter_code
_entity_poly.pdbx_strand_id
1 'polypeptide(L)'
;MVGQGVLRECLLAVDVQEVVAVGRTPLPQVHGKLHQVLHADMLDFQALENLLQGFDACFFCLGVSSAGMNEARYTHLTYDLTLVAASTLARLNPQMTFIYVSGAGTDSTETGKSMWARVKGKTENALLRLPFKAVYLFRPGVIQPLHGLRSKTPLYQAFYSVFGPLLSLVRRVKPEWVVSTESVGRAMLAAVRHGAPQAVVEQAQIQRLAGERV
;
A
#
# COMPACT_ATOMS: atom_id res chain seq x y z
N MET A 1 -0.84 9.32 -2.31
CA MET A 1 -1.68 8.92 -3.47
C MET A 1 -2.36 7.57 -3.22
N VAL A 2 -1.65 6.43 -3.23
CA VAL A 2 -2.28 5.10 -3.01
C VAL A 2 -3.01 5.04 -1.68
N GLY A 3 -2.36 5.32 -0.56
CA GLY A 3 -2.99 5.28 0.76
C GLY A 3 -4.24 6.16 0.90
N GLN A 4 -4.31 7.29 0.19
CA GLN A 4 -5.52 8.11 0.18
C GLN A 4 -6.67 7.46 -0.62
N GLY A 5 -6.35 6.73 -1.70
CA GLY A 5 -7.34 5.94 -2.43
C GLY A 5 -7.88 4.79 -1.59
N VAL A 6 -6.98 4.07 -0.91
CA VAL A 6 -7.35 2.99 0.03
C VAL A 6 -8.21 3.55 1.18
N LEU A 7 -7.79 4.66 1.78
CA LEU A 7 -8.56 5.34 2.84
C LEU A 7 -9.98 5.66 2.37
N ARG A 8 -10.12 6.23 1.16
CA ARG A 8 -11.43 6.54 0.60
C ARG A 8 -12.33 5.30 0.53
N GLU A 9 -11.82 4.18 0.02
CA GLU A 9 -12.60 2.94 -0.09
C GLU A 9 -12.96 2.37 1.30
N CYS A 10 -12.05 2.46 2.27
CA CYS A 10 -12.35 2.08 3.66
C CYS A 10 -13.47 2.93 4.27
N LEU A 11 -13.46 4.25 4.05
CA LEU A 11 -14.49 5.13 4.58
C LEU A 11 -15.87 4.91 3.94
N LEU A 12 -15.91 4.51 2.67
CA LEU A 12 -17.14 4.19 1.93
C LEU A 12 -17.69 2.80 2.27
N ALA A 13 -16.87 1.87 2.72
CA ALA A 13 -17.27 0.51 3.02
C ALA A 13 -18.15 0.46 4.28
N VAL A 14 -19.33 -0.17 4.16
CA VAL A 14 -20.32 -0.21 5.26
C VAL A 14 -19.90 -1.09 6.43
N ASP A 15 -19.09 -2.11 6.16
CA ASP A 15 -18.56 -3.06 7.12
C ASP A 15 -17.28 -2.59 7.82
N VAL A 16 -16.66 -1.50 7.38
CA VAL A 16 -15.54 -0.86 8.07
C VAL A 16 -16.11 0.06 9.14
N GLN A 17 -15.80 -0.22 10.39
CA GLN A 17 -16.27 0.54 11.55
C GLN A 17 -15.36 1.71 11.89
N GLU A 18 -14.05 1.46 11.87
CA GLU A 18 -13.03 2.43 12.27
C GLU A 18 -11.81 2.35 11.34
N VAL A 19 -11.18 3.50 11.11
CA VAL A 19 -9.92 3.61 10.38
C VAL A 19 -8.99 4.52 11.18
N VAL A 20 -7.85 3.97 11.59
CA VAL A 20 -6.75 4.77 12.16
C VAL A 20 -5.71 5.03 11.07
N ALA A 21 -5.53 6.28 10.72
CA ALA A 21 -4.54 6.71 9.74
C ALA A 21 -3.31 7.28 10.44
N VAL A 22 -2.23 6.52 10.45
CA VAL A 22 -0.93 6.97 11.02
C VAL A 22 -0.09 7.62 9.92
N GLY A 23 0.43 8.80 10.20
CA GLY A 23 1.25 9.52 9.23
C GLY A 23 1.95 10.75 9.80
N ARG A 24 2.88 11.32 9.02
CA ARG A 24 3.66 12.51 9.41
C ARG A 24 2.97 13.83 9.10
N THR A 25 1.93 13.82 8.29
CA THR A 25 1.21 15.02 7.86
C THR A 25 -0.28 14.79 7.96
N PRO A 26 -1.06 15.79 8.37
CA PRO A 26 -2.49 15.65 8.44
C PRO A 26 -3.10 15.37 7.06
N LEU A 27 -4.20 14.64 7.07
CA LEU A 27 -5.02 14.39 5.90
C LEU A 27 -6.15 15.42 5.86
N PRO A 28 -6.56 15.87 4.68
CA PRO A 28 -7.66 16.82 4.55
C PRO A 28 -9.04 16.20 4.80
N GLN A 29 -9.12 14.86 4.81
CA GLN A 29 -10.38 14.14 5.01
C GLN A 29 -10.83 14.22 6.47
N VAL A 30 -12.13 14.50 6.65
CA VAL A 30 -12.85 14.40 7.93
C VAL A 30 -13.98 13.41 7.75
N HIS A 31 -14.07 12.41 8.61
CA HIS A 31 -15.12 11.38 8.56
C HIS A 31 -15.31 10.77 9.95
N GLY A 32 -16.54 10.38 10.31
CA GLY A 32 -16.86 9.82 11.62
C GLY A 32 -16.12 8.53 11.97
N LYS A 33 -15.68 7.76 10.96
CA LYS A 33 -14.88 6.54 11.14
C LYS A 33 -13.37 6.79 11.19
N LEU A 34 -12.90 8.02 10.89
CA LEU A 34 -11.48 8.30 10.70
C LEU A 34 -10.87 8.94 11.92
N HIS A 35 -9.88 8.25 12.51
CA HIS A 35 -8.99 8.78 13.52
C HIS A 35 -7.61 9.01 12.91
N GLN A 36 -7.14 10.26 12.94
CA GLN A 36 -5.82 10.62 12.41
C GLN A 36 -4.81 10.69 13.55
N VAL A 37 -3.72 9.97 13.41
CA VAL A 37 -2.59 9.97 14.35
C VAL A 37 -1.37 10.56 13.65
N LEU A 38 -0.95 11.75 14.09
CA LEU A 38 0.28 12.38 13.62
C LEU A 38 1.46 11.83 14.41
N HIS A 39 2.35 11.13 13.72
CA HIS A 39 3.49 10.48 14.29
C HIS A 39 4.75 10.77 13.46
N ALA A 40 5.73 11.41 14.07
CA ALA A 40 6.93 11.88 13.36
C ALA A 40 7.95 10.76 13.15
N ASP A 41 8.18 9.97 14.21
CA ASP A 41 9.16 8.88 14.18
C ASP A 41 8.51 7.56 13.77
N MET A 42 8.60 7.24 12.50
CA MET A 42 8.05 6.00 11.93
C MET A 42 8.92 4.76 12.23
N LEU A 43 9.97 4.89 13.04
CA LEU A 43 10.80 3.79 13.53
C LEU A 43 10.52 3.44 14.99
N ASP A 44 9.66 4.18 15.66
CA ASP A 44 9.22 3.89 17.03
C ASP A 44 7.69 4.02 17.12
N PHE A 45 7.00 2.93 17.41
CA PHE A 45 5.56 2.88 17.60
C PHE A 45 5.15 2.66 19.06
N GLN A 46 6.08 2.65 20.00
CA GLN A 46 5.80 2.32 21.42
C GLN A 46 4.69 3.20 22.02
N ALA A 47 4.74 4.51 21.75
CA ALA A 47 3.71 5.43 22.23
C ALA A 47 2.32 5.22 21.61
N LEU A 48 2.24 4.49 20.50
CA LEU A 48 0.99 4.23 19.78
C LEU A 48 0.42 2.83 20.03
N GLU A 49 1.10 1.95 20.74
CA GLU A 49 0.69 0.56 20.90
C GLU A 49 -0.76 0.39 21.37
N ASN A 50 -1.18 1.19 22.36
CA ASN A 50 -2.57 1.14 22.85
C ASN A 50 -3.61 1.56 21.79
N LEU A 51 -3.22 2.42 20.85
CA LEU A 51 -4.10 2.88 19.76
C LEU A 51 -4.10 1.93 18.56
N LEU A 52 -3.15 1.00 18.50
CA LEU A 52 -2.95 0.10 17.36
C LEU A 52 -3.39 -1.34 17.64
N GLN A 53 -4.12 -1.58 18.75
CA GLN A 53 -4.66 -2.88 19.13
C GLN A 53 -6.10 -3.07 18.62
N GLY A 54 -6.46 -4.32 18.35
CA GLY A 54 -7.84 -4.69 18.00
C GLY A 54 -8.23 -4.47 16.54
N PHE A 55 -7.25 -4.31 15.63
CA PHE A 55 -7.52 -4.12 14.21
C PHE A 55 -7.43 -5.42 13.42
N ASP A 56 -8.38 -5.59 12.48
CA ASP A 56 -8.45 -6.74 11.59
C ASP A 56 -7.48 -6.65 10.41
N ALA A 57 -7.10 -5.44 10.01
CA ALA A 57 -6.25 -5.23 8.84
C ALA A 57 -5.32 -4.01 8.95
N CYS A 58 -4.13 -4.13 8.35
CA CYS A 58 -3.24 -3.01 8.06
C CYS A 58 -3.02 -2.88 6.55
N PHE A 59 -3.29 -1.69 6.01
CA PHE A 59 -2.97 -1.32 4.63
C PHE A 59 -1.71 -0.46 4.60
N PHE A 60 -0.55 -1.09 4.50
CA PHE A 60 0.73 -0.40 4.53
C PHE A 60 1.07 0.19 3.16
N CYS A 61 0.70 1.45 2.98
CA CYS A 61 0.87 2.21 1.72
C CYS A 61 2.03 3.22 1.78
N LEU A 62 2.86 3.16 2.81
CA LEU A 62 4.03 4.03 2.91
C LEU A 62 5.10 3.58 1.92
N GLY A 63 5.69 4.55 1.23
CA GLY A 63 6.75 4.26 0.28
C GLY A 63 7.36 5.53 -0.26
N VAL A 64 8.63 5.44 -0.65
CA VAL A 64 9.41 6.53 -1.23
C VAL A 64 9.95 6.09 -2.60
N SER A 65 10.25 7.08 -3.47
CA SER A 65 10.97 6.83 -4.72
C SER A 65 12.44 6.52 -4.40
N SER A 66 13.01 5.54 -5.09
CA SER A 66 14.45 5.24 -5.00
C SER A 66 15.34 6.22 -5.78
N ALA A 67 14.75 7.12 -6.56
CA ALA A 67 15.47 8.06 -7.38
C ALA A 67 16.41 8.95 -6.54
N GLY A 68 17.70 8.98 -6.89
CA GLY A 68 18.71 9.74 -6.17
C GLY A 68 19.14 9.16 -4.82
N MET A 69 18.74 7.93 -4.49
CA MET A 69 19.15 7.26 -3.24
C MET A 69 20.14 6.15 -3.51
N ASN A 70 21.10 5.98 -2.59
CA ASN A 70 21.88 4.76 -2.51
C ASN A 70 21.07 3.64 -1.82
N GLU A 71 21.57 2.41 -1.92
CA GLU A 71 20.85 1.23 -1.41
C GLU A 71 20.66 1.27 0.11
N ALA A 72 21.66 1.70 0.87
CA ALA A 72 21.58 1.78 2.33
C ALA A 72 20.45 2.71 2.79
N ARG A 73 20.36 3.92 2.20
CA ARG A 73 19.29 4.88 2.51
C ARG A 73 17.92 4.36 2.09
N TYR A 74 17.84 3.72 0.91
CA TYR A 74 16.57 3.18 0.45
C TYR A 74 16.11 1.99 1.29
N THR A 75 17.03 1.13 1.72
CA THR A 75 16.77 0.03 2.66
C THR A 75 16.22 0.56 3.98
N HIS A 76 16.87 1.55 4.55
CA HIS A 76 16.39 2.17 5.80
C HIS A 76 14.95 2.70 5.70
N LEU A 77 14.63 3.43 4.63
CA LEU A 77 13.29 4.02 4.42
C LEU A 77 12.23 3.03 3.93
N THR A 78 12.62 1.86 3.45
CA THR A 78 11.71 0.87 2.86
C THR A 78 11.63 -0.38 3.71
N TYR A 79 12.76 -1.02 3.99
CA TYR A 79 12.83 -2.26 4.75
C TYR A 79 12.68 -2.01 6.25
N ASP A 80 13.60 -1.24 6.87
CA ASP A 80 13.63 -1.08 8.33
C ASP A 80 12.32 -0.48 8.85
N LEU A 81 11.86 0.61 8.23
CA LEU A 81 10.63 1.28 8.62
C LEU A 81 9.39 0.36 8.50
N THR A 82 9.31 -0.40 7.41
CA THR A 82 8.19 -1.34 7.21
C THR A 82 8.22 -2.46 8.23
N LEU A 83 9.40 -3.01 8.52
CA LEU A 83 9.53 -4.13 9.47
C LEU A 83 9.29 -3.70 10.91
N VAL A 84 9.69 -2.50 11.32
CA VAL A 84 9.36 -1.98 12.65
C VAL A 84 7.85 -1.88 12.83
N ALA A 85 7.15 -1.25 11.89
CA ALA A 85 5.68 -1.16 11.93
C ALA A 85 5.01 -2.54 11.91
N ALA A 86 5.42 -3.40 10.98
CA ALA A 86 4.84 -4.73 10.82
C ALA A 86 5.08 -5.64 12.03
N SER A 87 6.28 -5.65 12.60
CA SER A 87 6.59 -6.43 13.80
C SER A 87 5.78 -5.98 15.01
N THR A 88 5.62 -4.67 15.20
CA THR A 88 4.76 -4.12 16.24
C THR A 88 3.31 -4.57 16.06
N LEU A 89 2.76 -4.42 14.85
CA LEU A 89 1.39 -4.80 14.56
C LEU A 89 1.15 -6.31 14.64
N ALA A 90 2.10 -7.15 14.23
CA ALA A 90 2.00 -8.61 14.35
C ALA A 90 1.92 -9.06 15.82
N ARG A 91 2.69 -8.42 16.69
CA ARG A 91 2.66 -8.68 18.14
C ARG A 91 1.34 -8.25 18.76
N LEU A 92 0.81 -7.09 18.37
CA LEU A 92 -0.42 -6.51 18.94
C LEU A 92 -1.69 -7.19 18.39
N ASN A 93 -1.66 -7.63 17.13
CA ASN A 93 -2.82 -8.14 16.39
C ASN A 93 -2.47 -9.40 15.59
N PRO A 94 -2.29 -10.58 16.23
CA PRO A 94 -1.87 -11.81 15.54
C PRO A 94 -2.92 -12.33 14.53
N GLN A 95 -4.17 -11.89 14.65
CA GLN A 95 -5.24 -12.23 13.70
C GLN A 95 -5.42 -11.21 12.57
N MET A 96 -4.53 -10.21 12.50
CA MET A 96 -4.56 -9.18 11.47
C MET A 96 -4.15 -9.71 10.09
N THR A 97 -4.79 -9.20 9.05
CA THR A 97 -4.31 -9.29 7.68
C THR A 97 -3.42 -8.08 7.36
N PHE A 98 -2.16 -8.32 7.01
CA PHE A 98 -1.23 -7.24 6.63
C PHE A 98 -1.08 -7.15 5.12
N ILE A 99 -1.35 -5.99 4.53
CA ILE A 99 -1.20 -5.75 3.09
C ILE A 99 -0.13 -4.69 2.84
N TYR A 100 0.90 -5.08 2.09
CA TYR A 100 2.02 -4.21 1.72
C TYR A 100 1.96 -3.84 0.24
N VAL A 101 2.16 -2.55 -0.09
CA VAL A 101 2.25 -2.09 -1.47
C VAL A 101 3.71 -2.00 -1.90
N SER A 102 4.14 -2.95 -2.71
CA SER A 102 5.48 -2.96 -3.29
C SER A 102 5.50 -2.33 -4.70
N GLY A 103 5.29 -3.10 -5.73
CA GLY A 103 5.23 -2.66 -7.13
C GLY A 103 5.62 -3.75 -8.12
N ALA A 104 5.12 -3.64 -9.33
CA ALA A 104 5.49 -4.53 -10.43
C ALA A 104 7.00 -4.50 -10.68
N GLY A 105 7.60 -5.66 -10.89
CA GLY A 105 9.05 -5.80 -11.03
C GLY A 105 9.83 -5.91 -9.72
N THR A 106 9.16 -6.05 -8.56
CA THR A 106 9.80 -6.42 -7.29
C THR A 106 10.50 -7.77 -7.43
N ASP A 107 11.75 -7.85 -6.96
CA ASP A 107 12.61 -9.03 -7.12
C ASP A 107 12.65 -9.86 -5.84
N SER A 108 11.83 -10.90 -5.77
CA SER A 108 11.80 -11.84 -4.63
C SER A 108 13.06 -12.68 -4.48
N THR A 109 13.96 -12.72 -5.49
CA THR A 109 15.25 -13.43 -5.38
C THR A 109 16.29 -12.62 -4.62
N GLU A 110 16.10 -11.32 -4.48
CA GLU A 110 16.98 -10.33 -3.85
C GLU A 110 18.36 -10.18 -4.56
N THR A 111 18.52 -10.75 -5.76
CA THR A 111 19.81 -10.83 -6.48
C THR A 111 19.84 -10.05 -7.80
N GLY A 112 18.72 -9.54 -8.24
CA GLY A 112 18.58 -8.81 -9.51
C GLY A 112 19.38 -7.51 -9.55
N LYS A 113 19.57 -6.96 -10.75
CA LYS A 113 20.38 -5.76 -10.97
C LYS A 113 19.76 -4.49 -10.40
N SER A 114 18.43 -4.42 -10.30
CA SER A 114 17.72 -3.23 -9.84
C SER A 114 17.69 -3.13 -8.32
N MET A 115 18.36 -2.14 -7.75
CA MET A 115 18.46 -1.92 -6.31
C MET A 115 17.10 -1.83 -5.62
N TRP A 116 16.18 -1.02 -6.15
CA TRP A 116 14.87 -0.86 -5.55
C TRP A 116 14.05 -2.15 -5.54
N ALA A 117 14.20 -2.96 -6.60
CA ALA A 117 13.51 -4.23 -6.72
C ALA A 117 14.00 -5.26 -5.70
N ARG A 118 15.33 -5.34 -5.50
CA ARG A 118 15.93 -6.19 -4.45
C ARG A 118 15.46 -5.81 -3.05
N VAL A 119 15.52 -4.52 -2.71
CA VAL A 119 15.12 -4.02 -1.38
C VAL A 119 13.64 -4.28 -1.13
N LYS A 120 12.79 -4.07 -2.12
CA LYS A 120 11.36 -4.40 -1.99
C LYS A 120 11.13 -5.90 -1.87
N GLY A 121 11.84 -6.73 -2.63
CA GLY A 121 11.80 -8.19 -2.51
C GLY A 121 12.22 -8.68 -1.13
N LYS A 122 13.31 -8.14 -0.60
CA LYS A 122 13.77 -8.40 0.78
C LYS A 122 12.69 -8.03 1.80
N THR A 123 12.02 -6.88 1.61
CA THR A 123 10.93 -6.44 2.48
C THR A 123 9.75 -7.42 2.43
N GLU A 124 9.32 -7.82 1.23
CA GLU A 124 8.26 -8.80 1.03
C GLU A 124 8.58 -10.14 1.71
N ASN A 125 9.79 -10.66 1.47
CA ASN A 125 10.22 -11.93 2.05
C ASN A 125 10.25 -11.89 3.58
N ALA A 126 10.66 -10.77 4.17
CA ALA A 126 10.65 -10.59 5.61
C ALA A 126 9.22 -10.49 6.18
N LEU A 127 8.32 -9.79 5.50
CA LEU A 127 6.91 -9.67 5.90
C LEU A 127 6.20 -11.04 5.92
N LEU A 128 6.47 -11.91 4.95
CA LEU A 128 5.91 -13.26 4.88
C LEU A 128 6.31 -14.17 6.06
N ARG A 129 7.35 -13.82 6.80
CA ARG A 129 7.81 -14.56 7.99
C ARG A 129 7.18 -14.08 9.28
N LEU A 130 6.47 -12.96 9.27
CA LEU A 130 5.81 -12.43 10.45
C LEU A 130 4.52 -13.19 10.78
N PRO A 131 4.19 -13.36 12.06
CA PRO A 131 3.06 -14.17 12.51
C PRO A 131 1.72 -13.44 12.38
N PHE A 132 1.39 -12.95 11.20
CA PHE A 132 0.06 -12.46 10.87
C PHE A 132 -0.86 -13.61 10.45
N LYS A 133 -2.17 -13.40 10.55
CA LYS A 133 -3.17 -14.32 9.96
C LYS A 133 -2.96 -14.49 8.46
N ALA A 134 -2.68 -13.39 7.76
CA ALA A 134 -2.36 -13.38 6.34
C ALA A 134 -1.49 -12.17 5.99
N VAL A 135 -0.59 -12.34 5.01
CA VAL A 135 0.19 -11.25 4.41
C VAL A 135 -0.04 -11.26 2.92
N TYR A 136 -0.42 -10.10 2.37
CA TYR A 136 -0.57 -9.92 0.92
C TYR A 136 0.35 -8.82 0.42
N LEU A 137 1.07 -9.09 -0.67
CA LEU A 137 2.09 -8.28 -1.27
C LEU A 137 1.56 -7.75 -2.61
N PHE A 138 1.02 -6.55 -2.59
CA PHE A 138 0.40 -5.95 -3.76
C PHE A 138 1.47 -5.33 -4.66
N ARG A 139 1.55 -5.81 -5.90
CA ARG A 139 2.49 -5.36 -6.92
C ARG A 139 1.78 -4.62 -8.06
N PRO A 140 1.21 -3.44 -7.82
CA PRO A 140 0.63 -2.65 -8.89
C PRO A 140 1.71 -2.17 -9.85
N GLY A 141 1.37 -2.09 -11.14
CA GLY A 141 2.18 -1.42 -12.15
C GLY A 141 1.88 0.08 -12.18
N VAL A 142 1.31 0.58 -13.28
CA VAL A 142 0.90 1.97 -13.41
C VAL A 142 -0.40 2.20 -12.65
N ILE A 143 -0.38 3.15 -11.70
CA ILE A 143 -1.55 3.48 -10.87
C ILE A 143 -2.09 4.84 -11.31
N GLN A 144 -3.30 4.87 -11.87
CA GLN A 144 -3.99 6.10 -12.20
C GLN A 144 -4.64 6.71 -10.94
N PRO A 145 -4.27 7.94 -10.54
CA PRO A 145 -4.97 8.63 -9.47
C PRO A 145 -6.38 9.05 -9.91
N LEU A 146 -7.38 8.76 -9.10
CA LEU A 146 -8.77 9.20 -9.31
C LEU A 146 -9.19 10.16 -8.19
N HIS A 147 -10.37 10.78 -8.34
CA HIS A 147 -11.00 11.63 -7.32
C HIS A 147 -10.12 12.80 -6.84
N GLY A 148 -9.37 13.41 -7.76
CA GLY A 148 -8.52 14.57 -7.45
C GLY A 148 -7.26 14.25 -6.63
N LEU A 149 -6.95 12.97 -6.42
CA LEU A 149 -5.72 12.56 -5.72
C LEU A 149 -4.48 12.94 -6.53
N ARG A 150 -3.47 13.47 -5.84
CA ARG A 150 -2.22 13.91 -6.47
C ARG A 150 -1.03 13.12 -5.95
N SER A 151 -0.04 12.91 -6.82
CA SER A 151 1.24 12.36 -6.41
C SER A 151 2.05 13.42 -5.65
N LYS A 152 2.70 13.02 -4.55
CA LYS A 152 3.64 13.89 -3.84
C LYS A 152 4.99 14.03 -4.56
N THR A 153 5.28 13.16 -5.53
CA THR A 153 6.51 13.21 -6.33
C THR A 153 6.28 14.11 -7.55
N PRO A 154 7.01 15.24 -7.70
CA PRO A 154 6.77 16.21 -8.78
C PRO A 154 6.84 15.60 -10.19
N LEU A 155 7.79 14.69 -10.42
CA LEU A 155 7.95 14.00 -11.70
C LEU A 155 6.69 13.16 -12.05
N TYR A 156 6.17 12.40 -11.11
CA TYR A 156 4.92 11.63 -11.31
C TYR A 156 3.72 12.57 -11.45
N GLN A 157 3.70 13.68 -10.71
CA GLN A 157 2.62 14.66 -10.85
C GLN A 157 2.61 15.28 -12.26
N ALA A 158 3.78 15.68 -12.80
CA ALA A 158 3.91 16.18 -14.16
C ALA A 158 3.48 15.12 -15.20
N PHE A 159 3.92 13.87 -15.02
CA PHE A 159 3.52 12.75 -15.88
C PHE A 159 1.99 12.57 -15.88
N TYR A 160 1.35 12.53 -14.72
CA TYR A 160 -0.10 12.38 -14.65
C TYR A 160 -0.88 13.60 -15.16
N SER A 161 -0.31 14.82 -15.07
CA SER A 161 -0.94 16.02 -15.62
C SER A 161 -0.97 16.00 -17.15
N VAL A 162 0.09 15.50 -17.77
CA VAL A 162 0.22 15.45 -19.24
C VAL A 162 -0.49 14.22 -19.82
N PHE A 163 -0.28 13.05 -19.20
CA PHE A 163 -0.73 11.77 -19.74
C PHE A 163 -2.03 11.24 -19.10
N GLY A 164 -2.64 11.97 -18.16
CA GLY A 164 -3.87 11.55 -17.48
C GLY A 164 -5.01 11.14 -18.43
N PRO A 165 -5.35 11.95 -19.47
CA PRO A 165 -6.36 11.57 -20.46
C PRO A 165 -5.98 10.31 -21.24
N LEU A 166 -4.71 10.17 -21.61
CA LEU A 166 -4.19 8.99 -22.31
C LEU A 166 -4.25 7.76 -21.42
N LEU A 167 -3.89 7.87 -20.15
CA LEU A 167 -4.01 6.75 -19.19
C LEU A 167 -5.46 6.30 -19.01
N SER A 168 -6.41 7.23 -19.04
CA SER A 168 -7.83 6.91 -19.01
C SER A 168 -8.27 6.11 -20.24
N LEU A 169 -7.75 6.49 -21.41
CA LEU A 169 -7.99 5.75 -22.66
C LEU A 169 -7.32 4.37 -22.63
N VAL A 170 -6.05 4.30 -22.20
CA VAL A 170 -5.33 3.02 -22.07
C VAL A 170 -6.06 2.09 -21.11
N ARG A 171 -6.53 2.58 -19.96
CA ARG A 171 -7.31 1.78 -19.00
C ARG A 171 -8.62 1.25 -19.63
N ARG A 172 -9.21 1.98 -20.56
CA ARG A 172 -10.44 1.56 -21.25
C ARG A 172 -10.18 0.49 -22.31
N VAL A 173 -9.06 0.56 -23.01
CA VAL A 173 -8.70 -0.32 -24.14
C VAL A 173 -7.88 -1.52 -23.69
N LYS A 174 -6.99 -1.30 -22.70
CA LYS A 174 -6.10 -2.32 -22.13
C LYS A 174 -6.11 -2.17 -20.59
N PRO A 175 -7.20 -2.58 -19.94
CA PRO A 175 -7.36 -2.44 -18.49
C PRO A 175 -6.25 -3.13 -17.72
N GLU A 176 -5.70 -4.23 -18.25
CA GLU A 176 -4.62 -4.99 -17.62
C GLU A 176 -3.32 -4.20 -17.40
N TRP A 177 -3.16 -3.03 -18.02
CA TRP A 177 -1.93 -2.22 -17.90
C TRP A 177 -1.99 -1.13 -16.84
N VAL A 178 -3.19 -0.70 -16.46
CA VAL A 178 -3.37 0.44 -15.56
C VAL A 178 -4.43 0.11 -14.51
N VAL A 179 -4.07 0.16 -13.24
CA VAL A 179 -5.03 0.11 -12.13
C VAL A 179 -5.33 1.52 -11.62
N SER A 180 -6.48 1.73 -11.02
CA SER A 180 -6.79 3.00 -10.36
C SER A 180 -6.48 2.93 -8.86
N THR A 181 -6.36 4.10 -8.22
CA THR A 181 -6.28 4.17 -6.75
C THR A 181 -7.51 3.59 -6.06
N GLU A 182 -8.68 3.66 -6.71
CA GLU A 182 -9.93 3.05 -6.28
C GLU A 182 -9.85 1.52 -6.38
N SER A 183 -9.42 0.98 -7.54
CA SER A 183 -9.27 -0.47 -7.74
C SER A 183 -8.32 -1.09 -6.72
N VAL A 184 -7.20 -0.42 -6.41
CA VAL A 184 -6.26 -0.89 -5.38
C VAL A 184 -6.96 -0.95 -4.00
N GLY A 185 -7.71 0.08 -3.63
CA GLY A 185 -8.44 0.12 -2.35
C GLY A 185 -9.50 -0.98 -2.25
N ARG A 186 -10.31 -1.16 -3.30
CA ARG A 186 -11.31 -2.23 -3.36
C ARG A 186 -10.69 -3.62 -3.29
N ALA A 187 -9.60 -3.83 -4.02
CA ALA A 187 -8.88 -5.10 -4.02
C ALA A 187 -8.30 -5.43 -2.64
N MET A 188 -7.76 -4.44 -1.94
CA MET A 188 -7.25 -4.62 -0.58
C MET A 188 -8.37 -5.00 0.39
N LEU A 189 -9.51 -4.33 0.35
CA LEU A 189 -10.68 -4.69 1.15
C LEU A 189 -11.18 -6.10 0.81
N ALA A 190 -11.25 -6.46 -0.48
CA ALA A 190 -11.64 -7.80 -0.90
C ALA A 190 -10.67 -8.87 -0.40
N ALA A 191 -9.36 -8.61 -0.43
CA ALA A 191 -8.34 -9.52 0.08
C ALA A 191 -8.46 -9.73 1.61
N VAL A 192 -8.85 -8.71 2.37
CA VAL A 192 -9.12 -8.86 3.82
C VAL A 192 -10.37 -9.72 4.07
N ARG A 193 -11.44 -9.49 3.31
CA ARG A 193 -12.74 -10.16 3.48
C ARG A 193 -12.75 -11.61 3.04
N HIS A 194 -12.11 -11.89 1.91
CA HIS A 194 -12.27 -13.17 1.19
C HIS A 194 -10.94 -13.89 0.95
N GLY A 195 -9.82 -13.26 1.29
CA GLY A 195 -8.50 -13.74 0.94
C GLY A 195 -8.11 -13.39 -0.50
N ALA A 196 -6.88 -13.74 -0.86
CA ALA A 196 -6.40 -13.72 -2.24
C ALA A 196 -5.79 -15.09 -2.59
N PRO A 197 -5.79 -15.49 -3.88
CA PRO A 197 -5.32 -16.82 -4.29
C PRO A 197 -3.85 -17.09 -3.95
N GLN A 198 -3.05 -16.03 -3.84
CA GLN A 198 -1.62 -16.09 -3.54
C GLN A 198 -1.23 -14.89 -2.65
N ALA A 199 -0.14 -15.05 -1.90
CA ALA A 199 0.41 -13.95 -1.08
C ALA A 199 0.89 -12.78 -1.96
N VAL A 200 1.53 -13.05 -3.10
CA VAL A 200 1.91 -12.04 -4.09
C VAL A 200 0.72 -11.77 -5.02
N VAL A 201 0.22 -10.54 -4.99
CA VAL A 201 -0.96 -10.11 -5.75
C VAL A 201 -0.49 -9.16 -6.86
N GLU A 202 -0.32 -9.72 -8.04
CA GLU A 202 0.09 -8.99 -9.25
C GLU A 202 -1.07 -8.15 -9.81
N GLN A 203 -0.77 -7.23 -10.72
CA GLN A 203 -1.74 -6.26 -11.24
C GLN A 203 -3.06 -6.89 -11.74
N ALA A 204 -3.00 -7.96 -12.52
CA ALA A 204 -4.20 -8.62 -13.01
C ALA A 204 -5.08 -9.22 -11.89
N GLN A 205 -4.45 -9.68 -10.80
CA GLN A 205 -5.17 -10.16 -9.62
C GLN A 205 -5.78 -9.00 -8.82
N ILE A 206 -5.07 -7.85 -8.72
CA ILE A 206 -5.63 -6.63 -8.11
C ILE A 206 -6.93 -6.23 -8.82
N GLN A 207 -6.96 -6.24 -10.13
CA GLN A 207 -8.16 -5.92 -10.92
C GLN A 207 -9.31 -6.90 -10.69
N ARG A 208 -9.01 -8.20 -10.68
CA ARG A 208 -10.03 -9.24 -10.39
C ARG A 208 -10.61 -9.07 -8.99
N LEU A 209 -9.77 -8.85 -7.98
CA LEU A 209 -10.21 -8.60 -6.60
C LEU A 209 -11.03 -7.32 -6.48
N ALA A 210 -10.74 -6.30 -7.30
CA ALA A 210 -11.53 -5.07 -7.36
C ALA A 210 -12.89 -5.25 -8.05
N GLY A 211 -13.18 -6.42 -8.64
CA GLY A 211 -14.40 -6.68 -9.42
C GLY A 211 -14.34 -6.10 -10.84
N GLU A 212 -13.16 -5.80 -11.36
CA GLU A 212 -12.97 -5.34 -12.74
C GLU A 212 -12.86 -6.57 -13.69
N ARG A 213 -13.44 -6.45 -14.89
CA ARG A 213 -13.24 -7.44 -15.93
C ARG A 213 -11.84 -7.25 -16.52
N VAL A 214 -11.02 -8.29 -16.48
CA VAL A 214 -9.67 -8.35 -17.06
C VAL A 214 -9.73 -9.15 -18.35
#